data_e1fc94eacfb648597ab01f150bee6085
#
_entry.id   e1fc94eacfb648597ab01f150bee6085
#
_cell.length_a   1.000
_cell.length_b   1.000
_cell.length_c   1.000
_cell.angle_alpha   90.00
_cell.angle_beta   90.00
_cell.angle_gamma   90.00
#
_symmetry.space_group_name_H-M   'P 1'
#
loop_
_entity.id
_entity.type
_entity.pdbx_description
1 polymer ?
#
loop_
_entity_poly.entity_id
_entity_poly.type
_entity_poly.pdbx_seq_one_letter_code
_entity_poly.pdbx_strand_id
1 'polypeptide(L)'
;MPHKSQDVRESSHLDMLNGPIAIKMLWFALPVAGTGFLQQLLNAADVAVVGRYASSHALAAVGANAFVINLMINLFVGLSVGANVVIARYLGEQDEQRVHEAVHTFIALSLLSGLFLSIVGWFGAEYILALLDTPMEIMTLAVRYFRIYFLGMPFLMVVNFSAAVLRSKGDTRRPLFVMAISGVVNVLLNLVFVIHFHMTVEGVALATLASSMLSAMMLIRILCKERSSLQLHLRKIRIHRHMLMSMASIGIPAGIQGMLFNFSNVLIQSGINSLGATAIAANTISLNFDYFCFFVANAFAQAGTSFLSQNHGAKQYDRCNRIIRDTILLGAGATMLVSFTFVFLAQPLSQLFTSDGEVLSLTVQRMAIVLSFYTIHSCNESLSGLLRALGHSLAPALVCVVFVCGLRLLWLYLIFPTNRSLAFLSCCYPVSWVVNATVLFCVFFWMYIPYRKLSHR
;
A
#
# COMPACT_ATOMS: atom_id res chain seq x y z
N MET A 1 48.28 12.71 -6.32
CA MET A 1 47.75 13.05 -4.97
C MET A 1 46.34 13.58 -5.10
N PRO A 2 45.46 13.27 -4.17
CA PRO A 2 44.20 12.63 -4.49
C PRO A 2 42.97 13.55 -4.34
N HIS A 3 42.07 13.40 -5.27
CA HIS A 3 40.67 13.83 -5.13
C HIS A 3 39.92 12.92 -4.12
N LYS A 4 39.92 13.28 -2.85
CA LYS A 4 39.25 12.53 -1.78
C LYS A 4 38.38 13.39 -0.86
N SER A 5 37.74 14.45 -1.35
CA SER A 5 36.95 15.35 -0.50
C SER A 5 35.60 15.80 -1.06
N GLN A 6 35.05 15.15 -2.10
CA GLN A 6 33.70 15.49 -2.63
C GLN A 6 32.60 14.44 -2.36
N ASP A 7 32.95 13.26 -1.82
CA ASP A 7 31.99 12.12 -1.74
C ASP A 7 31.13 12.02 -0.47
N VAL A 8 31.18 13.00 0.45
CA VAL A 8 30.42 12.86 1.72
C VAL A 8 29.01 13.42 1.66
N ARG A 9 28.60 14.12 0.60
CA ARG A 9 27.24 14.68 0.44
C ARG A 9 26.31 13.96 -0.55
N GLU A 10 26.78 12.94 -1.26
CA GLU A 10 25.99 12.22 -2.29
C GLU A 10 25.35 10.92 -1.83
N SER A 11 25.51 10.48 -0.59
CA SER A 11 25.09 9.13 -0.12
C SER A 11 23.69 9.05 0.50
N SER A 12 22.71 9.78 0.00
CA SER A 12 21.31 9.57 0.44
C SER A 12 20.64 8.35 -0.24
N HIS A 13 21.28 7.76 -1.23
CA HIS A 13 20.72 6.65 -2.02
C HIS A 13 21.42 5.33 -1.68
N LEU A 14 20.61 4.27 -1.50
CA LEU A 14 21.12 2.91 -1.33
C LEU A 14 21.54 2.36 -2.69
N ASP A 15 22.84 2.09 -2.86
CA ASP A 15 23.32 1.33 -4.01
C ASP A 15 22.80 -0.11 -3.94
N MET A 16 21.85 -0.45 -4.82
CA MET A 16 21.19 -1.77 -4.84
C MET A 16 21.98 -2.80 -5.65
N LEU A 17 22.95 -2.37 -6.48
CA LEU A 17 23.72 -3.26 -7.34
C LEU A 17 24.93 -3.85 -6.64
N ASN A 18 25.51 -3.21 -5.63
CA ASN A 18 26.72 -3.65 -4.96
C ASN A 18 26.53 -3.85 -3.45
N GLY A 19 27.47 -4.50 -2.78
CA GLY A 19 27.55 -4.66 -1.32
C GLY A 19 26.52 -5.65 -0.71
N PRO A 20 26.37 -5.67 0.62
CA PRO A 20 25.54 -6.65 1.34
C PRO A 20 24.04 -6.42 1.11
N ILE A 21 23.34 -7.44 0.60
CA ILE A 21 21.93 -7.35 0.22
C ILE A 21 21.04 -7.18 1.46
N ALA A 22 21.17 -8.08 2.43
CA ALA A 22 20.28 -8.15 3.58
C ALA A 22 20.22 -6.84 4.38
N ILE A 23 21.40 -6.26 4.69
CA ILE A 23 21.48 -4.99 5.44
C ILE A 23 20.85 -3.85 4.66
N LYS A 24 21.12 -3.79 3.34
CA LYS A 24 20.55 -2.74 2.49
C LYS A 24 19.04 -2.88 2.32
N MET A 25 18.52 -4.11 2.25
CA MET A 25 17.08 -4.36 2.25
C MET A 25 16.41 -3.92 3.54
N LEU A 26 17.04 -4.14 4.70
CA LEU A 26 16.55 -3.63 5.98
C LEU A 26 16.49 -2.10 5.98
N TRP A 27 17.56 -1.43 5.55
CA TRP A 27 17.59 0.05 5.46
C TRP A 27 16.60 0.61 4.45
N PHE A 28 16.23 -0.14 3.44
CA PHE A 28 15.17 0.22 2.49
C PHE A 28 13.78 0.00 3.10
N ALA A 29 13.56 -1.16 3.72
CA ALA A 29 12.25 -1.57 4.23
C ALA A 29 11.79 -0.73 5.44
N LEU A 30 12.70 -0.36 6.36
CA LEU A 30 12.35 0.40 7.55
C LEU A 30 11.62 1.73 7.24
N PRO A 31 12.10 2.62 6.34
CA PRO A 31 11.37 3.83 6.02
C PRO A 31 10.05 3.55 5.27
N VAL A 32 9.98 2.48 4.46
CA VAL A 32 8.74 2.10 3.77
C VAL A 32 7.67 1.65 4.78
N ALA A 33 8.03 0.79 5.74
CA ALA A 33 7.14 0.40 6.83
C ALA A 33 6.73 1.63 7.67
N GLY A 34 7.70 2.49 7.99
CA GLY A 34 7.45 3.76 8.70
C GLY A 34 6.46 4.67 7.98
N THR A 35 6.50 4.72 6.64
CA THR A 35 5.52 5.45 5.84
C THR A 35 4.11 4.87 6.02
N GLY A 36 3.96 3.54 6.01
CA GLY A 36 2.68 2.87 6.25
C GLY A 36 2.15 3.12 7.67
N PHE A 37 3.00 3.00 8.68
CA PHE A 37 2.62 3.29 10.08
C PHE A 37 2.17 4.72 10.27
N LEU A 38 2.92 5.67 9.71
CA LEU A 38 2.57 7.08 9.77
C LEU A 38 1.23 7.36 9.09
N GLN A 39 1.00 6.77 7.92
CA GLN A 39 -0.28 6.89 7.21
C GLN A 39 -1.45 6.37 8.05
N GLN A 40 -1.29 5.23 8.73
CA GLN A 40 -2.33 4.68 9.60
C GLN A 40 -2.59 5.58 10.81
N LEU A 41 -1.54 6.15 11.42
CA LEU A 41 -1.68 7.09 12.52
C LEU A 41 -2.42 8.37 12.09
N LEU A 42 -2.13 8.88 10.89
CA LEU A 42 -2.81 10.06 10.35
C LEU A 42 -4.29 9.78 10.07
N ASN A 43 -4.61 8.63 9.47
CA ASN A 43 -6.00 8.21 9.27
C ASN A 43 -6.75 8.09 10.61
N ALA A 44 -6.10 7.54 11.64
CA ALA A 44 -6.69 7.45 12.97
C ALA A 44 -6.89 8.82 13.62
N ALA A 45 -5.96 9.77 13.40
CA ALA A 45 -6.09 11.15 13.88
C ALA A 45 -7.26 11.87 13.20
N ASP A 46 -7.43 11.71 11.88
CA ASP A 46 -8.55 12.28 11.13
C ASP A 46 -9.90 11.80 11.69
N VAL A 47 -10.03 10.48 11.90
CA VAL A 47 -11.23 9.86 12.48
C VAL A 47 -11.46 10.33 13.92
N ALA A 48 -10.40 10.47 14.73
CA ALA A 48 -10.49 10.94 16.12
C ALA A 48 -10.94 12.39 16.21
N VAL A 49 -10.44 13.27 15.32
CA VAL A 49 -10.84 14.68 15.28
C VAL A 49 -12.32 14.79 14.90
N VAL A 50 -12.78 14.07 13.86
CA VAL A 50 -14.19 14.06 13.46
C VAL A 50 -15.07 13.50 14.58
N GLY A 51 -14.68 12.37 15.17
CA GLY A 51 -15.46 11.70 16.21
C GLY A 51 -15.59 12.51 17.50
N ARG A 52 -14.59 13.33 17.84
CA ARG A 52 -14.60 14.12 19.08
C ARG A 52 -15.20 15.52 18.94
N TYR A 53 -15.02 16.16 17.77
CA TYR A 53 -15.36 17.58 17.59
C TYR A 53 -16.45 17.83 16.54
N ALA A 54 -16.83 16.81 15.75
CA ALA A 54 -17.96 16.88 14.83
C ALA A 54 -19.13 16.01 15.31
N SER A 55 -20.16 15.84 14.48
CA SER A 55 -21.32 15.02 14.82
C SER A 55 -21.09 13.54 14.51
N SER A 56 -21.89 12.65 15.13
CA SER A 56 -21.94 11.21 14.78
C SER A 56 -22.27 10.98 13.30
N HIS A 57 -23.12 11.82 12.72
CA HIS A 57 -23.44 11.78 11.30
C HIS A 57 -22.23 12.12 10.42
N ALA A 58 -21.37 13.07 10.84
CA ALA A 58 -20.14 13.40 10.15
C ALA A 58 -19.13 12.23 10.18
N LEU A 59 -19.00 11.57 11.34
CA LEU A 59 -18.16 10.38 11.47
C LEU A 59 -18.67 9.22 10.57
N ALA A 60 -19.98 8.99 10.57
CA ALA A 60 -20.60 7.98 9.69
C ALA A 60 -20.39 8.31 8.21
N ALA A 61 -20.49 9.59 7.83
CA ALA A 61 -20.27 10.04 6.44
C ALA A 61 -18.81 9.80 6.00
N VAL A 62 -17.82 10.10 6.83
CA VAL A 62 -16.41 9.82 6.54
C VAL A 62 -16.16 8.32 6.40
N GLY A 63 -16.74 7.51 7.32
CA GLY A 63 -16.60 6.06 7.28
C GLY A 63 -17.22 5.42 6.03
N ALA A 64 -18.40 5.86 5.61
CA ALA A 64 -19.08 5.36 4.41
C ALA A 64 -18.25 5.59 3.13
N ASN A 65 -17.51 6.70 3.06
CA ASN A 65 -16.66 7.04 1.93
C ASN A 65 -15.38 6.20 1.85
N ALA A 66 -14.84 5.75 2.98
CA ALA A 66 -13.51 5.11 3.06
C ALA A 66 -13.37 3.90 2.13
N PHE A 67 -14.42 3.08 2.00
CA PHE A 67 -14.40 1.91 1.13
C PHE A 67 -14.22 2.28 -0.35
N VAL A 68 -15.03 3.19 -0.86
CA VAL A 68 -14.97 3.60 -2.28
C VAL A 68 -13.66 4.28 -2.60
N ILE A 69 -13.23 5.16 -1.70
CA ILE A 69 -11.94 5.86 -1.82
C ILE A 69 -10.81 4.85 -1.94
N ASN A 70 -10.74 3.87 -1.04
CA ASN A 70 -9.71 2.83 -1.07
C ASN A 70 -9.79 1.97 -2.33
N LEU A 71 -10.99 1.58 -2.77
CA LEU A 71 -11.18 0.79 -3.98
C LEU A 71 -10.62 1.51 -5.22
N MET A 72 -11.00 2.78 -5.40
CA MET A 72 -10.56 3.58 -6.54
C MET A 72 -9.06 3.89 -6.50
N ILE A 73 -8.51 4.21 -5.33
CA ILE A 73 -7.09 4.51 -5.17
C ILE A 73 -6.24 3.25 -5.46
N ASN A 74 -6.62 2.08 -4.96
CA ASN A 74 -5.80 0.87 -5.10
C ASN A 74 -5.54 0.47 -6.56
N LEU A 75 -6.49 0.70 -7.47
CA LEU A 75 -6.27 0.47 -8.89
C LEU A 75 -5.10 1.30 -9.42
N PHE A 76 -5.04 2.58 -9.07
CA PHE A 76 -4.00 3.50 -9.56
C PHE A 76 -2.69 3.40 -8.76
N VAL A 77 -2.75 3.00 -7.48
CA VAL A 77 -1.55 2.65 -6.71
C VAL A 77 -0.83 1.46 -7.34
N GLY A 78 -1.57 0.46 -7.86
CA GLY A 78 -0.98 -0.62 -8.65
C GLY A 78 -0.17 -0.12 -9.85
N LEU A 79 -0.64 0.91 -10.55
CA LEU A 79 0.11 1.54 -11.65
C LEU A 79 1.46 2.11 -11.17
N SER A 80 1.50 2.70 -9.96
CA SER A 80 2.76 3.22 -9.40
C SER A 80 3.77 2.11 -9.09
N VAL A 81 3.30 0.89 -8.75
CA VAL A 81 4.17 -0.29 -8.61
C VAL A 81 4.79 -0.66 -9.96
N GLY A 82 4.00 -0.62 -11.05
CA GLY A 82 4.50 -0.81 -12.42
C GLY A 82 5.57 0.23 -12.78
N ALA A 83 5.36 1.48 -12.41
CA ALA A 83 6.33 2.55 -12.62
C ALA A 83 7.66 2.26 -11.89
N ASN A 84 7.59 1.82 -10.62
CA ASN A 84 8.79 1.45 -9.84
C ASN A 84 9.59 0.34 -10.54
N VAL A 85 8.94 -0.74 -10.97
CA VAL A 85 9.59 -1.88 -11.63
C VAL A 85 10.26 -1.46 -12.93
N VAL A 86 9.57 -0.68 -13.78
CA VAL A 86 10.09 -0.26 -15.09
C VAL A 86 11.31 0.66 -14.93
N ILE A 87 11.23 1.67 -14.05
CA ILE A 87 12.36 2.58 -13.80
C ILE A 87 13.53 1.82 -13.16
N ALA A 88 13.29 0.98 -12.16
CA ALA A 88 14.36 0.21 -11.52
C ALA A 88 15.08 -0.68 -12.52
N ARG A 89 14.37 -1.31 -13.47
CA ARG A 89 14.96 -2.11 -14.55
C ARG A 89 15.87 -1.27 -15.45
N TYR A 90 15.40 -0.13 -15.94
CA TYR A 90 16.21 0.75 -16.79
C TYR A 90 17.39 1.38 -16.07
N LEU A 91 17.25 1.65 -14.76
CA LEU A 91 18.40 2.04 -13.93
C LEU A 91 19.46 0.93 -13.86
N GLY A 92 19.04 -0.33 -13.77
CA GLY A 92 19.93 -1.49 -13.84
C GLY A 92 20.60 -1.65 -15.20
N GLU A 93 19.88 -1.41 -16.29
CA GLU A 93 20.38 -1.41 -17.66
C GLU A 93 21.32 -0.22 -17.95
N GLN A 94 21.42 0.76 -17.04
CA GLN A 94 22.13 2.03 -17.21
C GLN A 94 21.67 2.85 -18.43
N ASP A 95 20.42 2.69 -18.83
CA ASP A 95 19.81 3.42 -19.95
C ASP A 95 19.17 4.72 -19.44
N GLU A 96 20.00 5.77 -19.34
CA GLU A 96 19.57 7.08 -18.83
C GLU A 96 18.44 7.70 -19.65
N GLN A 97 18.43 7.48 -20.98
CA GLN A 97 17.39 8.01 -21.83
C GLN A 97 16.04 7.39 -21.51
N ARG A 98 15.96 6.06 -21.41
CA ARG A 98 14.72 5.35 -21.06
C ARG A 98 14.26 5.67 -19.64
N VAL A 99 15.17 5.84 -18.69
CA VAL A 99 14.83 6.31 -17.34
C VAL A 99 14.17 7.69 -17.40
N HIS A 100 14.76 8.62 -18.17
CA HIS A 100 14.22 9.97 -18.32
C HIS A 100 12.83 9.96 -18.96
N GLU A 101 12.65 9.21 -20.05
CA GLU A 101 11.34 9.04 -20.72
C GLU A 101 10.29 8.42 -19.77
N ALA A 102 10.69 7.41 -18.99
CA ALA A 102 9.79 6.76 -18.02
C ALA A 102 9.34 7.73 -16.91
N VAL A 103 10.25 8.48 -16.30
CA VAL A 103 9.92 9.45 -15.24
C VAL A 103 8.90 10.49 -15.75
N HIS A 104 9.15 11.08 -16.93
CA HIS A 104 8.26 12.09 -17.50
C HIS A 104 6.88 11.52 -17.87
N THR A 105 6.86 10.29 -18.44
CA THR A 105 5.60 9.60 -18.76
C THR A 105 4.79 9.30 -17.50
N PHE A 106 5.45 8.84 -16.42
CA PHE A 106 4.74 8.42 -15.22
C PHE A 106 4.22 9.60 -14.41
N ILE A 107 4.94 10.72 -14.38
CA ILE A 107 4.42 11.95 -13.77
C ILE A 107 3.25 12.52 -14.60
N ALA A 108 3.32 12.48 -15.94
CA ALA A 108 2.17 12.84 -16.78
C ALA A 108 0.94 11.96 -16.48
N LEU A 109 1.16 10.65 -16.36
CA LEU A 109 0.08 9.71 -16.06
C LEU A 109 -0.49 9.90 -14.66
N SER A 110 0.33 10.24 -13.66
CA SER A 110 -0.15 10.53 -12.30
C SER A 110 -1.12 11.71 -12.29
N LEU A 111 -0.82 12.76 -13.05
CA LEU A 111 -1.71 13.92 -13.19
C LEU A 111 -3.00 13.55 -13.94
N LEU A 112 -2.90 12.82 -15.05
CA LEU A 112 -4.08 12.41 -15.84
C LEU A 112 -4.98 11.46 -15.06
N SER A 113 -4.41 10.46 -14.38
CA SER A 113 -5.18 9.53 -13.54
C SER A 113 -5.84 10.24 -12.35
N GLY A 114 -5.12 11.16 -11.72
CA GLY A 114 -5.67 11.96 -10.64
C GLY A 114 -6.79 12.89 -11.11
N LEU A 115 -6.62 13.54 -12.26
CA LEU A 115 -7.66 14.39 -12.87
C LEU A 115 -8.89 13.56 -13.26
N PHE A 116 -8.68 12.40 -13.87
CA PHE A 116 -9.77 11.46 -14.18
C PHE A 116 -10.56 11.08 -12.91
N LEU A 117 -9.85 10.70 -11.84
CA LEU A 117 -10.49 10.39 -10.55
C LEU A 117 -11.23 11.59 -9.98
N SER A 118 -10.66 12.82 -10.07
CA SER A 118 -11.35 14.03 -9.62
C SER A 118 -12.66 14.26 -10.37
N ILE A 119 -12.66 14.10 -11.69
CA ILE A 119 -13.85 14.25 -12.52
C ILE A 119 -14.91 13.20 -12.14
N VAL A 120 -14.50 11.93 -12.07
CA VAL A 120 -15.39 10.82 -11.68
C VAL A 120 -15.95 11.04 -10.28
N GLY A 121 -15.09 11.43 -9.33
CA GLY A 121 -15.51 11.67 -7.94
C GLY A 121 -16.42 12.88 -7.79
N TRP A 122 -16.17 13.96 -8.54
CA TRP A 122 -16.98 15.18 -8.45
C TRP A 122 -18.39 14.98 -9.00
N PHE A 123 -18.49 14.41 -10.21
CA PHE A 123 -19.78 14.24 -10.88
C PHE A 123 -20.50 12.94 -10.49
N GLY A 124 -19.75 11.89 -10.16
CA GLY A 124 -20.29 10.57 -9.79
C GLY A 124 -20.63 10.40 -8.32
N ALA A 125 -20.28 11.37 -7.44
CA ALA A 125 -20.40 11.21 -5.98
C ALA A 125 -21.77 10.72 -5.52
N GLU A 126 -22.85 11.37 -5.93
CA GLU A 126 -24.23 11.03 -5.53
C GLU A 126 -24.61 9.64 -6.03
N TYR A 127 -24.32 9.34 -7.28
CA TYR A 127 -24.64 8.04 -7.89
C TYR A 127 -23.86 6.89 -7.25
N ILE A 128 -22.56 7.09 -7.00
CA ILE A 128 -21.71 6.07 -6.39
C ILE A 128 -22.14 5.78 -4.96
N LEU A 129 -22.45 6.81 -4.17
CA LEU A 129 -22.88 6.66 -2.78
C LEU A 129 -24.29 6.09 -2.68
N ALA A 130 -25.20 6.43 -3.61
CA ALA A 130 -26.51 5.83 -3.70
C ALA A 130 -26.45 4.33 -4.06
N LEU A 131 -25.54 3.94 -4.96
CA LEU A 131 -25.31 2.53 -5.33
C LEU A 131 -24.82 1.68 -4.15
N LEU A 132 -24.24 2.32 -3.14
CA LEU A 132 -23.75 1.67 -1.91
C LEU A 132 -24.75 1.75 -0.75
N ASP A 133 -26.00 2.07 -1.04
CA ASP A 133 -27.08 2.20 -0.06
C ASP A 133 -26.72 3.12 1.12
N THR A 134 -25.99 4.22 0.83
CA THR A 134 -25.65 5.22 1.86
C THR A 134 -26.95 5.84 2.41
N PRO A 135 -27.16 5.85 3.75
CA PRO A 135 -28.38 6.39 4.35
C PRO A 135 -28.60 7.87 3.98
N MET A 136 -29.85 8.22 3.67
CA MET A 136 -30.23 9.59 3.26
C MET A 136 -29.86 10.65 4.29
N GLU A 137 -29.86 10.30 5.58
CA GLU A 137 -29.52 11.20 6.71
C GLU A 137 -28.08 11.72 6.63
N ILE A 138 -27.15 10.93 6.12
CA ILE A 138 -25.72 11.28 6.00
C ILE A 138 -25.31 11.59 4.55
N MET A 139 -26.19 11.36 3.57
CA MET A 139 -25.88 11.47 2.14
C MET A 139 -25.27 12.82 1.78
N THR A 140 -25.85 13.92 2.24
CA THR A 140 -25.36 15.27 1.94
C THR A 140 -23.92 15.48 2.46
N LEU A 141 -23.63 15.04 3.69
CA LEU A 141 -22.30 15.14 4.27
C LEU A 141 -21.30 14.22 3.55
N ALA A 142 -21.73 13.00 3.22
CA ALA A 142 -20.92 12.03 2.49
C ALA A 142 -20.55 12.55 1.09
N VAL A 143 -21.49 13.11 0.34
CA VAL A 143 -21.26 13.71 -0.99
C VAL A 143 -20.28 14.88 -0.92
N ARG A 144 -20.45 15.78 0.07
CA ARG A 144 -19.53 16.93 0.26
C ARG A 144 -18.11 16.46 0.56
N TYR A 145 -17.94 15.54 1.51
CA TYR A 145 -16.65 14.94 1.83
C TYR A 145 -16.02 14.30 0.60
N PHE A 146 -16.78 13.47 -0.12
CA PHE A 146 -16.33 12.75 -1.31
C PHE A 146 -15.83 13.70 -2.39
N ARG A 147 -16.62 14.73 -2.72
CA ARG A 147 -16.24 15.73 -3.75
C ARG A 147 -14.93 16.43 -3.41
N ILE A 148 -14.80 16.93 -2.17
CA ILE A 148 -13.59 17.65 -1.73
C ILE A 148 -12.39 16.71 -1.72
N TYR A 149 -12.54 15.49 -1.19
CA TYR A 149 -11.48 14.49 -1.16
C TYR A 149 -10.97 14.16 -2.58
N PHE A 150 -11.89 13.98 -3.52
CA PHE A 150 -11.53 13.66 -4.91
C PHE A 150 -10.89 14.82 -5.67
N LEU A 151 -11.10 16.07 -5.28
CA LEU A 151 -10.29 17.19 -5.77
C LEU A 151 -8.80 17.07 -5.39
N GLY A 152 -8.49 16.35 -4.32
CA GLY A 152 -7.13 16.04 -3.90
C GLY A 152 -6.44 14.91 -4.69
N MET A 153 -7.18 14.14 -5.49
CA MET A 153 -6.65 12.97 -6.21
C MET A 153 -5.45 13.24 -7.12
N PRO A 154 -5.38 14.34 -7.88
CA PRO A 154 -4.19 14.65 -8.67
C PRO A 154 -2.92 14.73 -7.82
N PHE A 155 -3.01 15.35 -6.64
CA PHE A 155 -1.88 15.48 -5.73
C PHE A 155 -1.51 14.14 -5.11
N LEU A 156 -2.50 13.35 -4.69
CA LEU A 156 -2.29 12.02 -4.14
C LEU A 156 -1.63 11.08 -5.15
N MET A 157 -2.07 11.11 -6.40
CA MET A 157 -1.45 10.31 -7.47
C MET A 157 0.00 10.77 -7.73
N VAL A 158 0.26 12.06 -7.78
CA VAL A 158 1.62 12.59 -7.90
C VAL A 158 2.50 12.12 -6.74
N VAL A 159 2.01 12.11 -5.50
CA VAL A 159 2.73 11.60 -4.34
C VAL A 159 3.10 10.12 -4.52
N ASN A 160 2.12 9.26 -4.88
CA ASN A 160 2.35 7.82 -5.04
C ASN A 160 3.37 7.53 -6.15
N PHE A 161 3.24 8.16 -7.31
CA PHE A 161 4.15 7.95 -8.44
C PHE A 161 5.54 8.53 -8.18
N SER A 162 5.65 9.73 -7.60
CA SER A 162 6.94 10.33 -7.23
C SER A 162 7.68 9.49 -6.18
N ALA A 163 6.95 8.97 -5.18
CA ALA A 163 7.53 8.04 -4.21
C ALA A 163 8.00 6.74 -4.87
N ALA A 164 7.26 6.21 -5.86
CA ALA A 164 7.67 5.03 -6.62
C ALA A 164 8.94 5.29 -7.45
N VAL A 165 9.05 6.47 -8.08
CA VAL A 165 10.26 6.92 -8.79
C VAL A 165 11.46 6.98 -7.85
N LEU A 166 11.33 7.57 -6.67
CA LEU A 166 12.42 7.65 -5.69
C LEU A 166 12.81 6.26 -5.16
N ARG A 167 11.83 5.40 -4.86
CA ARG A 167 12.07 4.02 -4.42
C ARG A 167 12.82 3.19 -5.45
N SER A 168 12.59 3.41 -6.75
CA SER A 168 13.29 2.68 -7.82
C SER A 168 14.81 2.89 -7.80
N LYS A 169 15.29 4.01 -7.25
CA LYS A 169 16.71 4.34 -7.04
C LYS A 169 17.22 3.94 -5.64
N GLY A 170 16.35 3.39 -4.78
CA GLY A 170 16.72 3.05 -3.39
C GLY A 170 16.50 4.16 -2.37
N ASP A 171 15.85 5.25 -2.75
CA ASP A 171 15.52 6.33 -1.82
C ASP A 171 14.13 6.18 -1.23
N THR A 172 14.08 5.70 -0.01
CA THR A 172 12.86 5.54 0.79
C THR A 172 12.73 6.55 1.90
N ARG A 173 13.82 7.26 2.24
CA ARG A 173 13.86 8.22 3.35
C ARG A 173 13.18 9.54 3.00
N ARG A 174 13.44 10.07 1.79
CA ARG A 174 12.85 11.34 1.36
C ARG A 174 11.31 11.26 1.29
N PRO A 175 10.68 10.22 0.71
CA PRO A 175 9.22 10.05 0.78
C PRO A 175 8.67 9.97 2.20
N LEU A 176 9.33 9.24 3.12
CA LEU A 176 8.92 9.18 4.52
C LEU A 176 8.99 10.57 5.18
N PHE A 177 10.06 11.32 4.98
CA PHE A 177 10.24 12.65 5.55
C PHE A 177 9.17 13.64 5.04
N VAL A 178 8.88 13.61 3.72
CA VAL A 178 7.81 14.42 3.14
C VAL A 178 6.46 14.08 3.76
N MET A 179 6.15 12.77 3.92
CA MET A 179 4.92 12.34 4.55
C MET A 179 4.84 12.75 6.02
N ALA A 180 5.94 12.72 6.76
CA ALA A 180 5.98 13.16 8.15
C ALA A 180 5.64 14.66 8.28
N ILE A 181 6.24 15.50 7.45
CA ILE A 181 5.96 16.95 7.46
C ILE A 181 4.50 17.22 7.07
N SER A 182 4.06 16.66 5.95
CA SER A 182 2.70 16.89 5.48
C SER A 182 1.65 16.30 6.42
N GLY A 183 1.97 15.22 7.10
CA GLY A 183 1.12 14.61 8.11
C GLY A 183 0.93 15.51 9.34
N VAL A 184 2.01 16.12 9.85
CA VAL A 184 1.91 17.13 10.92
C VAL A 184 1.04 18.30 10.46
N VAL A 185 1.24 18.79 9.24
CA VAL A 185 0.41 19.87 8.67
C VAL A 185 -1.05 19.44 8.55
N ASN A 186 -1.32 18.19 8.11
CA ASN A 186 -2.67 17.66 8.04
C ASN A 186 -3.38 17.68 9.40
N VAL A 187 -2.74 17.16 10.46
CA VAL A 187 -3.31 17.18 11.81
C VAL A 187 -3.56 18.60 12.31
N LEU A 188 -2.62 19.52 12.11
CA LEU A 188 -2.78 20.92 12.50
C LEU A 188 -3.95 21.58 11.75
N LEU A 189 -4.05 21.36 10.42
CA LEU A 189 -5.15 21.89 9.63
C LEU A 189 -6.50 21.28 10.02
N ASN A 190 -6.55 19.99 10.35
CA ASN A 190 -7.76 19.34 10.86
C ASN A 190 -8.24 20.04 12.14
N LEU A 191 -7.34 20.28 13.09
CA LEU A 191 -7.69 20.98 14.34
C LEU A 191 -8.17 22.40 14.07
N VAL A 192 -7.50 23.14 13.18
CA VAL A 192 -7.89 24.52 12.84
C VAL A 192 -9.24 24.53 12.13
N PHE A 193 -9.47 23.71 11.12
CA PHE A 193 -10.71 23.73 10.35
C PHE A 193 -11.89 23.23 11.16
N VAL A 194 -11.72 22.15 11.94
CA VAL A 194 -12.82 21.56 12.71
C VAL A 194 -13.09 22.34 13.99
N ILE A 195 -12.07 22.75 14.73
CA ILE A 195 -12.27 23.41 16.04
C ILE A 195 -12.48 24.92 15.88
N HIS A 196 -11.62 25.59 15.10
CA HIS A 196 -11.67 27.06 15.01
C HIS A 196 -12.71 27.57 14.01
N PHE A 197 -12.78 26.92 12.82
CA PHE A 197 -13.74 27.29 11.77
C PHE A 197 -15.07 26.54 11.89
N HIS A 198 -15.22 25.61 12.84
CA HIS A 198 -16.42 24.79 13.05
C HIS A 198 -16.88 24.03 11.79
N MET A 199 -15.91 23.68 10.91
CA MET A 199 -16.18 22.84 9.74
C MET A 199 -16.37 21.39 10.21
N THR A 200 -17.24 20.66 9.52
CA THR A 200 -17.50 19.25 9.81
C THR A 200 -16.61 18.35 8.93
N VAL A 201 -17.22 17.58 8.05
CA VAL A 201 -16.50 16.70 7.11
C VAL A 201 -15.67 17.47 6.08
N GLU A 202 -16.11 18.68 5.73
CA GLU A 202 -15.42 19.55 4.78
C GLU A 202 -14.04 19.95 5.30
N GLY A 203 -13.92 20.24 6.60
CA GLY A 203 -12.67 20.63 7.23
C GLY A 203 -11.58 19.55 7.11
N VAL A 204 -11.96 18.30 7.38
CA VAL A 204 -11.04 17.15 7.28
C VAL A 204 -10.67 16.86 5.82
N ALA A 205 -11.63 16.92 4.90
CA ALA A 205 -11.35 16.73 3.47
C ALA A 205 -10.42 17.82 2.92
N LEU A 206 -10.61 19.10 3.32
CA LEU A 206 -9.73 20.21 2.93
C LEU A 206 -8.34 20.09 3.54
N ALA A 207 -8.21 19.65 4.78
CA ALA A 207 -6.91 19.41 5.42
C ALA A 207 -6.13 18.29 4.68
N THR A 208 -6.81 17.20 4.30
CA THR A 208 -6.23 16.11 3.51
C THR A 208 -5.83 16.59 2.11
N LEU A 209 -6.66 17.40 1.45
CA LEU A 209 -6.33 18.01 0.17
C LEU A 209 -5.09 18.91 0.27
N ALA A 210 -5.04 19.82 1.24
CA ALA A 210 -3.93 20.75 1.43
C ALA A 210 -2.61 20.02 1.77
N SER A 211 -2.67 19.02 2.65
CA SER A 211 -1.49 18.23 3.01
C SER A 211 -0.99 17.35 1.85
N SER A 212 -1.89 16.80 1.03
CA SER A 212 -1.54 16.07 -0.18
C SER A 212 -0.90 16.99 -1.23
N MET A 213 -1.43 18.22 -1.39
CA MET A 213 -0.83 19.24 -2.24
C MET A 213 0.58 19.61 -1.79
N LEU A 214 0.80 19.81 -0.49
CA LEU A 214 2.12 20.08 0.08
C LEU A 214 3.08 18.92 -0.20
N SER A 215 2.66 17.67 0.04
CA SER A 215 3.45 16.46 -0.27
C SER A 215 3.84 16.39 -1.74
N ALA A 216 2.89 16.63 -2.64
CA ALA A 216 3.13 16.61 -4.07
C ALA A 216 4.15 17.69 -4.50
N MET A 217 3.99 18.91 -4.01
CA MET A 217 4.93 20.01 -4.27
C MET A 217 6.34 19.68 -3.77
N MET A 218 6.47 19.13 -2.55
CA MET A 218 7.76 18.75 -1.99
C MET A 218 8.43 17.65 -2.82
N LEU A 219 7.71 16.58 -3.20
CA LEU A 219 8.25 15.49 -4.00
C LEU A 219 8.62 15.93 -5.42
N ILE A 220 7.79 16.72 -6.07
CA ILE A 220 8.11 17.30 -7.39
C ILE A 220 9.37 18.17 -7.30
N ARG A 221 9.49 19.01 -6.26
CA ARG A 221 10.70 19.82 -6.03
C ARG A 221 11.94 18.95 -5.82
N ILE A 222 11.82 17.82 -5.10
CA ILE A 222 12.91 16.86 -4.93
C ILE A 222 13.31 16.28 -6.28
N LEU A 223 12.36 15.82 -7.10
CA LEU A 223 12.63 15.25 -8.43
C LEU A 223 13.22 16.29 -9.40
N CYS A 224 12.76 17.56 -9.36
CA CYS A 224 13.34 18.63 -10.20
C CYS A 224 14.77 18.99 -9.81
N LYS A 225 15.15 18.81 -8.53
CA LYS A 225 16.51 19.07 -8.02
C LYS A 225 17.43 17.85 -8.09
N GLU A 226 16.90 16.69 -8.47
CA GLU A 226 17.70 15.48 -8.62
C GLU A 226 18.79 15.67 -9.70
N ARG A 227 20.01 15.17 -9.45
CA ARG A 227 21.15 15.32 -10.37
C ARG A 227 21.45 14.02 -11.13
N SER A 228 20.46 13.15 -11.31
CA SER A 228 20.59 11.87 -12.00
C SER A 228 19.59 11.78 -13.15
N SER A 229 19.61 10.66 -13.87
CA SER A 229 18.63 10.34 -14.91
C SER A 229 17.16 10.42 -14.46
N LEU A 230 16.92 10.44 -13.14
CA LEU A 230 15.58 10.66 -12.54
C LEU A 230 15.15 12.14 -12.51
N GLN A 231 16.01 13.07 -12.96
CA GLN A 231 15.67 14.50 -12.91
C GLN A 231 14.41 14.80 -13.72
N LEU A 232 13.44 15.43 -13.06
CA LEU A 232 12.20 15.86 -13.69
C LEU A 232 12.35 17.27 -14.28
N HIS A 233 12.09 17.40 -15.57
CA HIS A 233 12.01 18.67 -16.28
C HIS A 233 10.55 18.95 -16.65
N LEU A 234 9.89 19.86 -15.93
CA LEU A 234 8.45 20.13 -16.10
C LEU A 234 8.06 20.45 -17.55
N ARG A 235 8.95 21.10 -18.31
CA ARG A 235 8.72 21.43 -19.73
C ARG A 235 8.83 20.23 -20.68
N LYS A 236 9.40 19.10 -20.22
CA LYS A 236 9.59 17.88 -21.01
C LYS A 236 8.58 16.80 -20.67
N ILE A 237 7.58 17.12 -19.83
CA ILE A 237 6.52 16.15 -19.48
C ILE A 237 5.73 15.80 -20.75
N ARG A 238 5.81 14.53 -21.12
CA ARG A 238 5.10 13.95 -22.27
C ARG A 238 4.93 12.46 -22.08
N ILE A 239 3.93 11.88 -22.73
CA ILE A 239 3.65 10.45 -22.65
C ILE A 239 4.35 9.74 -23.82
N HIS A 240 5.22 8.78 -23.47
CA HIS A 240 5.81 7.85 -24.40
C HIS A 240 5.02 6.54 -24.37
N ARG A 241 4.38 6.19 -25.49
CA ARG A 241 3.49 5.02 -25.59
C ARG A 241 4.15 3.73 -25.11
N HIS A 242 5.42 3.51 -25.45
CA HIS A 242 6.17 2.34 -25.05
C HIS A 242 6.30 2.25 -23.51
N MET A 243 6.62 3.37 -22.85
CA MET A 243 6.74 3.44 -21.38
C MET A 243 5.39 3.20 -20.70
N LEU A 244 4.33 3.81 -21.25
CA LEU A 244 2.97 3.61 -20.77
C LEU A 244 2.57 2.13 -20.85
N MET A 245 2.81 1.45 -21.98
CA MET A 245 2.48 0.04 -22.14
C MET A 245 3.29 -0.86 -21.21
N SER A 246 4.59 -0.62 -21.06
CA SER A 246 5.47 -1.37 -20.16
C SER A 246 5.02 -1.26 -18.70
N MET A 247 4.61 -0.05 -18.26
CA MET A 247 4.10 0.15 -16.91
C MET A 247 2.70 -0.47 -16.74
N ALA A 248 1.81 -0.30 -17.73
CA ALA A 248 0.44 -0.80 -17.67
C ALA A 248 0.40 -2.33 -17.59
N SER A 249 1.28 -3.02 -18.32
CA SER A 249 1.37 -4.49 -18.29
C SER A 249 1.71 -5.06 -16.89
N ILE A 250 2.39 -4.26 -16.05
CA ILE A 250 2.73 -4.63 -14.68
C ILE A 250 1.72 -4.04 -13.70
N GLY A 251 1.38 -2.77 -13.89
CA GLY A 251 0.60 -2.00 -12.94
C GLY A 251 -0.89 -2.31 -12.95
N ILE A 252 -1.50 -2.54 -14.12
CA ILE A 252 -2.94 -2.85 -14.21
C ILE A 252 -3.27 -4.17 -13.48
N PRO A 253 -2.57 -5.30 -13.74
CA PRO A 253 -2.85 -6.51 -12.97
C PRO A 253 -2.62 -6.34 -11.47
N ALA A 254 -1.58 -5.60 -11.06
CA ALA A 254 -1.32 -5.32 -9.65
C ALA A 254 -2.42 -4.45 -9.00
N GLY A 255 -2.94 -3.46 -9.73
CA GLY A 255 -4.05 -2.62 -9.28
C GLY A 255 -5.36 -3.39 -9.14
N ILE A 256 -5.69 -4.23 -10.14
CA ILE A 256 -6.87 -5.10 -10.08
C ILE A 256 -6.75 -6.08 -8.91
N GLN A 257 -5.57 -6.68 -8.69
CA GLN A 257 -5.32 -7.54 -7.53
C GLN A 257 -5.61 -6.82 -6.22
N GLY A 258 -5.07 -5.60 -6.03
CA GLY A 258 -5.30 -4.80 -4.82
C GLY A 258 -6.76 -4.41 -4.63
N MET A 259 -7.45 -4.04 -5.72
CA MET A 259 -8.87 -3.69 -5.70
C MET A 259 -9.74 -4.88 -5.29
N LEU A 260 -9.54 -6.05 -5.90
CA LEU A 260 -10.33 -7.25 -5.61
C LEU A 260 -10.02 -7.82 -4.21
N PHE A 261 -8.77 -7.71 -3.76
CA PHE A 261 -8.40 -8.07 -2.40
C PHE A 261 -9.15 -7.22 -1.36
N ASN A 262 -9.22 -5.89 -1.56
CA ASN A 262 -9.99 -5.01 -0.69
C ASN A 262 -11.49 -5.29 -0.75
N PHE A 263 -12.04 -5.55 -1.95
CA PHE A 263 -13.43 -5.95 -2.11
C PHE A 263 -13.76 -7.24 -1.33
N SER A 264 -12.89 -8.24 -1.39
CA SER A 264 -12.99 -9.47 -0.61
C SER A 264 -13.03 -9.21 0.90
N ASN A 265 -12.19 -8.30 1.40
CA ASN A 265 -12.19 -7.92 2.82
C ASN A 265 -13.51 -7.26 3.25
N VAL A 266 -14.12 -6.45 2.39
CA VAL A 266 -15.43 -5.84 2.68
C VAL A 266 -16.54 -6.89 2.77
N LEU A 267 -16.51 -7.90 1.91
CA LEU A 267 -17.48 -9.00 2.00
C LEU A 267 -17.31 -9.81 3.29
N ILE A 268 -16.08 -10.07 3.74
CA ILE A 268 -15.84 -10.68 5.05
C ILE A 268 -16.35 -9.78 6.18
N GLN A 269 -16.14 -8.45 6.08
CA GLN A 269 -16.70 -7.50 7.06
C GLN A 269 -18.22 -7.59 7.17
N SER A 270 -18.93 -7.79 6.06
CA SER A 270 -20.38 -8.04 6.08
C SER A 270 -20.75 -9.28 6.90
N GLY A 271 -19.96 -10.37 6.77
CA GLY A 271 -20.10 -11.55 7.63
C GLY A 271 -19.89 -11.24 9.12
N ILE A 272 -18.87 -10.43 9.44
CA ILE A 272 -18.60 -10.00 10.82
C ILE A 272 -19.75 -9.15 11.36
N ASN A 273 -20.30 -8.25 10.54
CA ASN A 273 -21.41 -7.41 10.94
C ASN A 273 -22.65 -8.24 11.31
N SER A 274 -22.86 -9.38 10.67
CA SER A 274 -23.97 -10.30 10.99
C SER A 274 -23.85 -10.99 12.36
N LEU A 275 -22.67 -10.92 13.01
CA LEU A 275 -22.40 -11.49 14.33
C LEU A 275 -22.70 -10.50 15.48
N GLY A 276 -23.03 -9.26 15.18
CA GLY A 276 -23.40 -8.24 16.17
C GLY A 276 -22.25 -7.34 16.64
N ALA A 277 -22.60 -6.41 17.52
CA ALA A 277 -21.72 -5.30 17.91
C ALA A 277 -20.42 -5.74 18.61
N THR A 278 -20.49 -6.76 19.46
CA THR A 278 -19.32 -7.31 20.16
C THR A 278 -18.27 -7.86 19.19
N ALA A 279 -18.69 -8.60 18.16
CA ALA A 279 -17.81 -9.13 17.14
C ALA A 279 -17.21 -8.01 16.26
N ILE A 280 -18.00 -6.99 15.93
CA ILE A 280 -17.52 -5.81 15.18
C ILE A 280 -16.46 -5.07 15.99
N ALA A 281 -16.68 -4.83 17.29
CA ALA A 281 -15.72 -4.17 18.16
C ALA A 281 -14.41 -4.97 18.26
N ALA A 282 -14.52 -6.29 18.50
CA ALA A 282 -13.36 -7.18 18.57
C ALA A 282 -12.55 -7.20 17.27
N ASN A 283 -13.23 -7.29 16.11
CA ASN A 283 -12.58 -7.23 14.81
C ASN A 283 -11.88 -5.88 14.58
N THR A 284 -12.51 -4.77 14.93
CA THR A 284 -11.96 -3.43 14.74
C THR A 284 -10.66 -3.24 15.53
N ILE A 285 -10.62 -3.69 16.79
CA ILE A 285 -9.41 -3.64 17.61
C ILE A 285 -8.30 -4.49 16.97
N SER A 286 -8.60 -5.73 16.60
CA SER A 286 -7.63 -6.65 16.01
C SER A 286 -7.08 -6.14 14.67
N LEU A 287 -7.89 -5.50 13.82
CA LEU A 287 -7.45 -4.94 12.53
C LEU A 287 -6.33 -3.91 12.66
N ASN A 288 -6.24 -3.17 13.76
CA ASN A 288 -5.12 -2.24 13.95
C ASN A 288 -3.78 -2.99 13.98
N PHE A 289 -3.72 -4.16 14.62
CA PHE A 289 -2.53 -5.00 14.67
C PHE A 289 -2.25 -5.70 13.35
N ASP A 290 -3.30 -6.09 12.61
CA ASP A 290 -3.19 -6.62 11.26
C ASP A 290 -2.49 -5.62 10.32
N TYR A 291 -2.84 -4.32 10.39
CA TYR A 291 -2.21 -3.28 9.58
C TYR A 291 -0.72 -3.13 9.87
N PHE A 292 -0.29 -3.19 11.14
CA PHE A 292 1.15 -3.13 11.46
C PHE A 292 1.92 -4.29 10.82
N CYS A 293 1.40 -5.51 10.91
CA CYS A 293 2.00 -6.69 10.28
C CYS A 293 2.01 -6.55 8.74
N PHE A 294 0.92 -6.02 8.17
CA PHE A 294 0.81 -5.77 6.73
C PHE A 294 1.88 -4.79 6.23
N PHE A 295 2.09 -3.67 6.91
CA PHE A 295 3.08 -2.69 6.49
C PHE A 295 4.50 -3.23 6.53
N VAL A 296 4.83 -4.07 7.51
CA VAL A 296 6.13 -4.76 7.57
C VAL A 296 6.27 -5.73 6.39
N ALA A 297 5.30 -6.59 6.14
CA ALA A 297 5.31 -7.54 5.02
C ALA A 297 5.43 -6.83 3.67
N ASN A 298 4.64 -5.77 3.46
CA ASN A 298 4.62 -4.98 2.23
C ASN A 298 5.95 -4.23 2.01
N ALA A 299 6.60 -3.75 3.07
CA ALA A 299 7.88 -3.06 2.97
C ALA A 299 8.99 -3.96 2.43
N PHE A 300 9.07 -5.21 2.89
CA PHE A 300 10.03 -6.18 2.37
C PHE A 300 9.68 -6.63 0.94
N ALA A 301 8.40 -6.79 0.62
CA ALA A 301 7.96 -7.08 -0.75
C ALA A 301 8.35 -5.96 -1.72
N GLN A 302 8.18 -4.68 -1.33
CA GLN A 302 8.62 -3.53 -2.12
C GLN A 302 10.15 -3.45 -2.24
N ALA A 303 10.89 -3.75 -1.17
CA ALA A 303 12.35 -3.84 -1.21
C ALA A 303 12.79 -4.91 -2.22
N GLY A 304 12.27 -6.13 -2.11
CA GLY A 304 12.54 -7.22 -3.04
C GLY A 304 12.20 -6.85 -4.48
N THR A 305 11.06 -6.22 -4.71
CA THR A 305 10.65 -5.76 -6.04
C THR A 305 11.65 -4.77 -6.63
N SER A 306 12.07 -3.74 -5.90
CA SER A 306 12.99 -2.72 -6.39
C SER A 306 14.39 -3.29 -6.63
N PHE A 307 14.93 -4.04 -5.64
CA PHE A 307 16.25 -4.67 -5.75
C PHE A 307 16.33 -5.68 -6.89
N LEU A 308 15.32 -6.57 -7.00
CA LEU A 308 15.31 -7.57 -8.06
C LEU A 308 15.16 -6.93 -9.44
N SER A 309 14.27 -5.95 -9.61
CA SER A 309 14.10 -5.26 -10.89
C SER A 309 15.39 -4.61 -11.37
N GLN A 310 16.13 -3.94 -10.48
CA GLN A 310 17.37 -3.26 -10.83
C GLN A 310 18.50 -4.25 -11.14
N ASN A 311 18.68 -5.30 -10.33
CA ASN A 311 19.69 -6.32 -10.57
C ASN A 311 19.39 -7.19 -11.80
N HIS A 312 18.11 -7.43 -12.08
CA HIS A 312 17.68 -8.12 -13.31
C HIS A 312 18.01 -7.29 -14.56
N GLY A 313 17.75 -5.97 -14.53
CA GLY A 313 18.17 -5.04 -15.60
C GLY A 313 19.68 -5.05 -15.80
N ALA A 314 20.46 -5.07 -14.72
CA ALA A 314 21.91 -5.15 -14.74
C ALA A 314 22.46 -6.56 -15.12
N LYS A 315 21.58 -7.54 -15.37
CA LYS A 315 21.93 -8.94 -15.69
C LYS A 315 22.76 -9.64 -14.60
N GLN A 316 22.66 -9.20 -13.35
CA GLN A 316 23.36 -9.78 -12.20
C GLN A 316 22.54 -10.97 -11.63
N TYR A 317 22.42 -12.06 -12.40
CA TYR A 317 21.50 -13.18 -12.07
C TYR A 317 21.86 -13.89 -10.76
N ASP A 318 23.15 -14.08 -10.44
CA ASP A 318 23.56 -14.67 -9.14
C ASP A 318 23.13 -13.81 -7.95
N ARG A 319 23.18 -12.49 -8.14
CA ARG A 319 22.70 -11.56 -7.12
C ARG A 319 21.18 -11.57 -7.04
N CYS A 320 20.46 -11.74 -8.16
CA CYS A 320 19.02 -11.93 -8.18
C CYS A 320 18.59 -13.14 -7.35
N ASN A 321 19.29 -14.28 -7.43
CA ASN A 321 19.03 -15.47 -6.62
C ASN A 321 19.12 -15.18 -5.11
N ARG A 322 20.14 -14.42 -4.70
CA ARG A 322 20.30 -14.01 -3.29
C ARG A 322 19.20 -13.03 -2.85
N ILE A 323 18.85 -12.07 -3.70
CA ILE A 323 17.76 -11.11 -3.42
C ILE A 323 16.44 -11.84 -3.21
N ILE A 324 16.11 -12.81 -4.05
CA ILE A 324 14.87 -13.61 -3.91
C ILE A 324 14.85 -14.30 -2.55
N ARG A 325 15.91 -15.02 -2.21
CA ARG A 325 16.04 -15.70 -0.91
C ARG A 325 15.93 -14.73 0.26
N ASP A 326 16.72 -13.65 0.22
CA ASP A 326 16.80 -12.69 1.32
C ASP A 326 15.49 -11.91 1.49
N THR A 327 14.76 -11.62 0.40
CA THR A 327 13.41 -11.01 0.46
C THR A 327 12.44 -11.88 1.24
N ILE A 328 12.38 -13.17 0.91
CA ILE A 328 11.46 -14.11 1.55
C ILE A 328 11.86 -14.31 3.01
N LEU A 329 13.14 -14.56 3.30
CA LEU A 329 13.60 -14.84 4.66
C LEU A 329 13.48 -13.61 5.59
N LEU A 330 13.90 -12.43 5.13
CA LEU A 330 13.82 -11.22 5.94
C LEU A 330 12.37 -10.76 6.12
N GLY A 331 11.56 -10.81 5.04
CA GLY A 331 10.15 -10.46 5.12
C GLY A 331 9.38 -11.39 6.05
N ALA A 332 9.56 -12.72 5.91
CA ALA A 332 8.95 -13.70 6.79
C ALA A 332 9.44 -13.55 8.24
N GLY A 333 10.76 -13.43 8.46
CA GLY A 333 11.35 -13.29 9.78
C GLY A 333 10.92 -12.03 10.51
N ALA A 334 10.94 -10.87 9.84
CA ALA A 334 10.50 -9.61 10.44
C ALA A 334 9.00 -9.62 10.73
N THR A 335 8.17 -10.13 9.82
CA THR A 335 6.73 -10.23 10.04
C THR A 335 6.41 -11.23 11.14
N MET A 336 7.11 -12.38 11.21
CA MET A 336 6.98 -13.35 12.28
C MET A 336 7.29 -12.73 13.65
N LEU A 337 8.39 -11.98 13.74
CA LEU A 337 8.77 -11.31 14.99
C LEU A 337 7.66 -10.36 15.46
N VAL A 338 7.16 -9.50 14.58
CA VAL A 338 6.12 -8.51 14.92
C VAL A 338 4.80 -9.20 15.23
N SER A 339 4.36 -10.14 14.40
CA SER A 339 3.07 -10.82 14.58
C SER A 339 3.02 -11.67 15.85
N PHE A 340 4.06 -12.45 16.15
CA PHE A 340 4.12 -13.22 17.39
C PHE A 340 4.27 -12.33 18.62
N THR A 341 4.98 -11.19 18.53
CA THR A 341 4.99 -10.20 19.62
C THR A 341 3.57 -9.73 19.94
N PHE A 342 2.76 -9.43 18.91
CA PHE A 342 1.36 -9.04 19.09
C PHE A 342 0.48 -10.18 19.61
N VAL A 343 0.73 -11.43 19.19
CA VAL A 343 0.01 -12.60 19.74
C VAL A 343 0.31 -12.80 21.22
N PHE A 344 1.59 -12.73 21.63
CA PHE A 344 1.98 -12.88 23.04
C PHE A 344 1.47 -11.74 23.92
N LEU A 345 1.42 -10.53 23.38
CA LEU A 345 0.94 -9.34 24.07
C LEU A 345 -0.54 -9.03 23.75
N ALA A 346 -1.28 -9.95 23.12
CA ALA A 346 -2.64 -9.70 22.64
C ALA A 346 -3.56 -9.20 23.76
N GLN A 347 -3.52 -9.84 24.94
CA GLN A 347 -4.37 -9.45 26.06
C GLN A 347 -4.05 -8.05 26.60
N PRO A 348 -2.81 -7.71 27.04
CA PRO A 348 -2.52 -6.37 27.55
C PRO A 348 -2.68 -5.27 26.48
N LEU A 349 -2.40 -5.55 25.22
CA LEU A 349 -2.59 -4.59 24.14
C LEU A 349 -4.07 -4.33 23.85
N SER A 350 -4.92 -5.37 23.88
CA SER A 350 -6.36 -5.22 23.67
C SER A 350 -7.04 -4.51 24.84
N GLN A 351 -6.54 -4.65 26.06
CA GLN A 351 -7.01 -3.93 27.26
C GLN A 351 -6.83 -2.41 27.15
N LEU A 352 -5.93 -1.91 26.30
CA LEU A 352 -5.79 -0.48 26.05
C LEU A 352 -7.01 0.11 25.30
N PHE A 353 -7.79 -0.74 24.61
CA PHE A 353 -8.93 -0.34 23.79
C PHE A 353 -10.27 -0.62 24.46
N THR A 354 -10.36 -1.65 25.30
CA THR A 354 -11.62 -2.07 25.91
C THR A 354 -11.40 -2.75 27.27
N SER A 355 -12.35 -2.52 28.18
CA SER A 355 -12.46 -3.24 29.45
C SER A 355 -13.55 -4.34 29.44
N ASP A 356 -14.30 -4.45 28.34
CA ASP A 356 -15.33 -5.47 28.15
C ASP A 356 -14.68 -6.84 27.97
N GLY A 357 -14.98 -7.77 28.86
CA GLY A 357 -14.39 -9.11 28.88
C GLY A 357 -14.75 -9.97 27.67
N GLU A 358 -15.95 -9.82 27.09
CA GLU A 358 -16.38 -10.56 25.92
C GLU A 358 -15.64 -10.05 24.67
N VAL A 359 -15.61 -8.73 24.46
CA VAL A 359 -14.89 -8.09 23.36
C VAL A 359 -13.40 -8.44 23.44
N LEU A 360 -12.82 -8.40 24.65
CA LEU A 360 -11.41 -8.75 24.88
C LEU A 360 -11.10 -10.19 24.47
N SER A 361 -11.93 -11.15 24.93
CA SER A 361 -11.78 -12.56 24.60
C SER A 361 -11.84 -12.82 23.10
N LEU A 362 -12.83 -12.25 22.40
CA LEU A 362 -12.97 -12.38 20.94
C LEU A 362 -11.81 -11.72 20.20
N THR A 363 -11.32 -10.59 20.68
CA THR A 363 -10.15 -9.90 20.09
C THR A 363 -8.90 -10.76 20.17
N VAL A 364 -8.58 -11.27 21.36
CA VAL A 364 -7.41 -12.14 21.60
C VAL A 364 -7.50 -13.42 20.75
N GLN A 365 -8.68 -14.04 20.69
CA GLN A 365 -8.90 -15.23 19.87
C GLN A 365 -8.69 -14.96 18.37
N ARG A 366 -9.23 -13.86 17.87
CA ARG A 366 -9.04 -13.46 16.47
C ARG A 366 -7.56 -13.14 16.17
N MET A 367 -6.89 -12.39 17.05
CA MET A 367 -5.47 -12.09 16.89
C MET A 367 -4.63 -13.37 16.85
N ALA A 368 -4.90 -14.32 17.74
CA ALA A 368 -4.20 -15.61 17.76
C ALA A 368 -4.38 -16.39 16.43
N ILE A 369 -5.58 -16.39 15.87
CA ILE A 369 -5.88 -17.09 14.59
C ILE A 369 -5.18 -16.38 13.41
N VAL A 370 -5.37 -15.09 13.26
CA VAL A 370 -4.95 -14.36 12.06
C VAL A 370 -3.46 -14.04 12.09
N LEU A 371 -2.96 -13.48 13.20
CA LEU A 371 -1.57 -13.02 13.28
C LEU A 371 -0.56 -14.18 13.28
N SER A 372 -0.91 -15.36 13.82
CA SER A 372 -0.01 -16.54 13.78
C SER A 372 0.32 -16.98 12.35
N PHE A 373 -0.55 -16.70 11.38
CA PHE A 373 -0.33 -17.03 9.98
C PHE A 373 0.13 -15.85 9.11
N TYR A 374 0.36 -14.68 9.72
CA TYR A 374 0.76 -13.48 8.98
C TYR A 374 2.13 -13.65 8.28
N THR A 375 3.00 -14.50 8.79
CA THR A 375 4.25 -14.89 8.13
C THR A 375 4.00 -15.48 6.73
N ILE A 376 2.94 -16.29 6.57
CA ILE A 376 2.57 -16.87 5.26
C ILE A 376 2.06 -15.78 4.33
N HIS A 377 1.29 -14.81 4.86
CA HIS A 377 0.88 -13.63 4.09
C HIS A 377 2.09 -12.81 3.60
N SER A 378 3.11 -12.64 4.43
CA SER A 378 4.37 -11.99 4.03
C SER A 378 5.09 -12.73 2.91
N CYS A 379 5.09 -14.06 2.91
CA CYS A 379 5.61 -14.85 1.80
C CYS A 379 4.81 -14.63 0.50
N ASN A 380 3.48 -14.55 0.59
CA ASN A 380 2.60 -14.24 -0.54
C ASN A 380 2.93 -12.88 -1.16
N GLU A 381 3.07 -11.82 -0.33
CA GLU A 381 3.42 -10.48 -0.79
C GLU A 381 4.81 -10.44 -1.42
N SER A 382 5.79 -11.11 -0.78
CA SER A 382 7.15 -11.22 -1.30
C SER A 382 7.20 -11.91 -2.67
N LEU A 383 6.57 -13.07 -2.82
CA LEU A 383 6.51 -13.83 -4.08
C LEU A 383 5.80 -13.02 -5.17
N SER A 384 4.70 -12.36 -4.83
CA SER A 384 3.97 -11.49 -5.77
C SER A 384 4.83 -10.32 -6.24
N GLY A 385 5.56 -9.67 -5.33
CA GLY A 385 6.48 -8.59 -5.65
C GLY A 385 7.64 -9.03 -6.54
N LEU A 386 8.21 -10.20 -6.25
CA LEU A 386 9.32 -10.78 -7.03
C LEU A 386 8.87 -11.18 -8.45
N LEU A 387 7.67 -11.76 -8.61
CA LEU A 387 7.09 -12.04 -9.94
C LEU A 387 6.86 -10.76 -10.74
N ARG A 388 6.35 -9.69 -10.10
CA ARG A 388 6.19 -8.37 -10.75
C ARG A 388 7.54 -7.80 -11.18
N ALA A 389 8.58 -7.93 -10.37
CA ALA A 389 9.94 -7.50 -10.68
C ALA A 389 10.51 -8.20 -11.94
N LEU A 390 10.17 -9.48 -12.13
CA LEU A 390 10.53 -10.25 -13.32
C LEU A 390 9.64 -9.94 -14.54
N GLY A 391 8.58 -9.13 -14.38
CA GLY A 391 7.64 -8.77 -15.44
C GLY A 391 6.39 -9.64 -15.51
N HIS A 392 6.22 -10.60 -14.61
CA HIS A 392 5.08 -11.54 -14.57
C HIS A 392 3.99 -11.08 -13.59
N SER A 393 3.37 -9.92 -13.84
CA SER A 393 2.38 -9.34 -12.91
C SER A 393 0.99 -10.01 -12.98
N LEU A 394 0.64 -10.60 -14.13
CA LEU A 394 -0.67 -11.23 -14.30
C LEU A 394 -0.80 -12.52 -13.47
N ALA A 395 0.28 -13.30 -13.36
CA ALA A 395 0.26 -14.57 -12.63
C ALA A 395 -0.11 -14.41 -11.14
N PRO A 396 0.59 -13.58 -10.33
CA PRO A 396 0.22 -13.36 -8.94
C PRO A 396 -1.17 -12.72 -8.78
N ALA A 397 -1.60 -11.89 -9.73
CA ALA A 397 -2.94 -11.30 -9.71
C ALA A 397 -4.02 -12.37 -9.86
N LEU A 398 -3.91 -13.26 -10.86
CA LEU A 398 -4.86 -14.34 -11.06
C LEU A 398 -4.89 -15.33 -9.89
N VAL A 399 -3.71 -15.73 -9.39
CA VAL A 399 -3.62 -16.62 -8.22
C VAL A 399 -4.30 -16.00 -7.00
N CYS A 400 -4.06 -14.72 -6.71
CA CYS A 400 -4.70 -14.01 -5.61
C CYS A 400 -6.23 -13.93 -5.79
N VAL A 401 -6.71 -13.58 -6.97
CA VAL A 401 -8.17 -13.47 -7.24
C VAL A 401 -8.86 -14.82 -7.05
N VAL A 402 -8.30 -15.90 -7.54
CA VAL A 402 -8.91 -17.23 -7.44
C VAL A 402 -8.78 -17.79 -6.03
N PHE A 403 -7.58 -17.80 -5.46
CA PHE A 403 -7.29 -18.52 -4.21
C PHE A 403 -7.39 -17.67 -2.94
N VAL A 404 -7.37 -16.35 -3.02
CA VAL A 404 -7.70 -15.51 -1.87
C VAL A 404 -9.14 -15.05 -1.94
N CYS A 405 -9.52 -14.31 -2.98
CA CYS A 405 -10.87 -13.76 -3.08
C CYS A 405 -11.91 -14.87 -3.27
N GLY A 406 -11.67 -15.82 -4.17
CA GLY A 406 -12.60 -16.93 -4.43
C GLY A 406 -12.82 -17.81 -3.20
N LEU A 407 -11.75 -18.25 -2.51
CA LEU A 407 -11.89 -19.06 -1.30
C LEU A 407 -12.59 -18.32 -0.16
N ARG A 408 -12.34 -17.02 0.02
CA ARG A 408 -13.02 -16.23 1.05
C ARG A 408 -14.50 -16.09 0.77
N LEU A 409 -14.90 -15.94 -0.50
CA LEU A 409 -16.30 -15.94 -0.89
C LEU A 409 -16.96 -17.31 -0.65
N LEU A 410 -16.30 -18.39 -1.06
CA LEU A 410 -16.77 -19.74 -0.78
C LEU A 410 -16.90 -19.98 0.73
N TRP A 411 -15.91 -19.53 1.52
CA TRP A 411 -15.96 -19.63 2.97
C TRP A 411 -17.18 -18.88 3.55
N LEU A 412 -17.37 -17.63 3.14
CA LEU A 412 -18.43 -16.77 3.64
C LEU A 412 -19.84 -17.35 3.35
N TYR A 413 -20.05 -17.85 2.13
CA TYR A 413 -21.38 -18.27 1.70
C TYR A 413 -21.70 -19.75 1.96
N LEU A 414 -20.70 -20.64 1.96
CA LEU A 414 -20.92 -22.08 2.09
C LEU A 414 -20.46 -22.64 3.44
N ILE A 415 -19.35 -22.15 4.01
CA ILE A 415 -18.77 -22.74 5.20
C ILE A 415 -19.18 -21.98 6.46
N PHE A 416 -19.11 -20.66 6.47
CA PHE A 416 -19.47 -19.82 7.62
C PHE A 416 -20.92 -20.05 8.15
N PRO A 417 -21.97 -20.32 7.32
CA PRO A 417 -23.30 -20.63 7.82
C PRO A 417 -23.39 -21.85 8.73
N THR A 418 -22.41 -22.78 8.65
CA THR A 418 -22.38 -23.98 9.49
C THR A 418 -21.94 -23.71 10.93
N ASN A 419 -21.14 -22.64 11.14
CA ASN A 419 -20.70 -22.20 12.47
C ASN A 419 -20.52 -20.68 12.47
N ARG A 420 -21.54 -19.96 12.96
CA ARG A 420 -21.57 -18.50 13.01
C ARG A 420 -20.79 -17.97 14.22
N SER A 421 -19.45 -18.01 14.15
CA SER A 421 -18.59 -17.40 15.15
C SER A 421 -17.50 -16.57 14.50
N LEU A 422 -17.00 -15.55 15.22
CA LEU A 422 -15.92 -14.68 14.73
C LEU A 422 -14.62 -15.47 14.49
N ALA A 423 -14.31 -16.41 15.39
CA ALA A 423 -13.16 -17.28 15.24
C ALA A 423 -13.21 -18.12 13.96
N PHE A 424 -14.35 -18.76 13.71
CA PHE A 424 -14.53 -19.62 12.54
C PHE A 424 -14.52 -18.81 11.23
N LEU A 425 -15.13 -17.63 11.21
CA LEU A 425 -15.02 -16.72 10.07
C LEU A 425 -13.58 -16.27 9.85
N SER A 426 -12.83 -15.98 10.92
CA SER A 426 -11.43 -15.53 10.84
C SER A 426 -10.49 -16.61 10.26
N CYS A 427 -10.84 -17.90 10.35
CA CYS A 427 -10.06 -18.99 9.75
C CYS A 427 -9.98 -18.90 8.20
N CYS A 428 -10.88 -18.15 7.56
CA CYS A 428 -10.79 -17.91 6.11
C CYS A 428 -9.47 -17.23 5.68
N TYR A 429 -8.88 -16.39 6.56
CA TYR A 429 -7.60 -15.72 6.28
C TYR A 429 -6.43 -16.71 6.19
N PRO A 430 -6.12 -17.49 7.26
CA PRO A 430 -5.07 -18.51 7.20
C PRO A 430 -5.24 -19.49 6.05
N VAL A 431 -6.44 -20.04 5.86
CA VAL A 431 -6.71 -21.03 4.81
C VAL A 431 -6.44 -20.45 3.43
N SER A 432 -6.97 -19.26 3.13
CA SER A 432 -6.74 -18.62 1.84
C SER A 432 -5.26 -18.27 1.62
N TRP A 433 -4.53 -17.84 2.66
CA TRP A 433 -3.11 -17.53 2.55
C TRP A 433 -2.25 -18.77 2.32
N VAL A 434 -2.52 -19.89 3.00
CA VAL A 434 -1.78 -21.15 2.82
C VAL A 434 -1.97 -21.68 1.40
N VAL A 435 -3.22 -21.75 0.92
CA VAL A 435 -3.50 -22.24 -0.44
C VAL A 435 -2.86 -21.30 -1.49
N ASN A 436 -3.02 -20.00 -1.33
CA ASN A 436 -2.40 -19.01 -2.23
C ASN A 436 -0.87 -19.12 -2.23
N ALA A 437 -0.23 -19.26 -1.06
CA ALA A 437 1.22 -19.40 -0.94
C ALA A 437 1.72 -20.66 -1.68
N THR A 438 1.04 -21.78 -1.51
CA THR A 438 1.41 -23.04 -2.16
C THR A 438 1.34 -22.92 -3.68
N VAL A 439 0.23 -22.40 -4.21
CA VAL A 439 0.06 -22.22 -5.65
C VAL A 439 1.05 -21.19 -6.19
N LEU A 440 1.20 -20.06 -5.50
CA LEU A 440 2.10 -19.00 -5.94
C LEU A 440 3.57 -19.44 -5.93
N PHE A 441 3.96 -20.26 -4.95
CA PHE A 441 5.29 -20.86 -4.90
C PHE A 441 5.54 -21.80 -6.10
N CYS A 442 4.59 -22.67 -6.45
CA CYS A 442 4.67 -23.53 -7.63
C CYS A 442 4.79 -22.70 -8.92
N VAL A 443 3.95 -21.67 -9.06
CA VAL A 443 3.98 -20.74 -10.21
C VAL A 443 5.31 -20.00 -10.27
N PHE A 444 5.81 -19.51 -9.14
CA PHE A 444 7.10 -18.83 -9.07
C PHE A 444 8.24 -19.75 -9.53
N PHE A 445 8.32 -20.97 -9.01
CA PHE A 445 9.35 -21.92 -9.41
C PHE A 445 9.29 -22.22 -10.90
N TRP A 446 8.11 -22.48 -11.43
CA TRP A 446 7.93 -22.76 -12.86
C TRP A 446 8.37 -21.61 -13.76
N MET A 447 8.02 -20.39 -13.39
CA MET A 447 8.40 -19.19 -14.15
C MET A 447 9.87 -18.78 -13.94
N TYR A 448 10.47 -19.13 -12.79
CA TYR A 448 11.84 -18.76 -12.46
C TYR A 448 12.91 -19.73 -13.03
N ILE A 449 12.56 -20.98 -13.33
CA ILE A 449 13.49 -21.96 -13.92
C ILE A 449 14.26 -21.43 -15.15
N PRO A 450 13.63 -20.74 -16.12
CA PRO A 450 14.35 -20.19 -17.26
C PRO A 450 15.44 -19.19 -16.87
N TYR A 451 15.18 -18.33 -15.88
CA TYR A 451 16.13 -17.32 -15.41
C TYR A 451 17.31 -17.93 -14.66
N ARG A 452 17.08 -19.00 -13.89
CA ARG A 452 18.14 -19.72 -13.19
C ARG A 452 19.14 -20.37 -14.16
N LYS A 453 18.70 -20.81 -15.33
CA LYS A 453 19.61 -21.35 -16.36
C LYS A 453 20.53 -20.30 -16.96
N LEU A 454 20.15 -19.01 -16.90
CA LEU A 454 20.99 -17.91 -17.39
C LEU A 454 22.14 -17.57 -16.42
N SER A 455 22.02 -17.88 -15.12
CA SER A 455 23.08 -17.66 -14.13
C SER A 455 24.23 -18.66 -14.23
N HIS A 456 24.05 -19.76 -14.97
CA HIS A 456 25.06 -20.82 -15.17
C HIS A 456 25.73 -20.74 -16.55
N ARG A 457 25.41 -19.73 -17.35
CA ARG A 457 26.08 -19.40 -18.62
C ARG A 457 26.86 -18.10 -18.48
#